data_495a60a99b4e5a66f4eaa5aa48040c07
#
_entry.id   495a60a99b4e5a66f4eaa5aa48040c07
#
_cell.length_a   1.000
_cell.length_b   1.000
_cell.length_c   1.000
_cell.angle_alpha   90.00
_cell.angle_beta   90.00
_cell.angle_gamma   90.00
#
_symmetry.space_group_name_H-M   'P 1'
#
loop_
_entity.id
_entity.type
_entity.pdbx_description
1 polymer ?
#
loop_
_entity_poly.entity_id
_entity_poly.type
_entity_poly.pdbx_seq_one_letter_code
_entity_poly.pdbx_strand_id
1 'polypeptide(L)'
;MKKIIYITGLLSLVACKKNIVPKPDHFLDEHQMESLLYDLALLESMKATESHTLDSLQFDAKAFIYRKYECDSTALAQNMVYYASFPKQYDQIVHRVDERLKAQRDSLNKEMQSAPPIEPNIPKRPPLPPLDSIHP
;
A
#
# COMPACT_ATOMS: atom_id res chain seq x y z
N MET A 1 54.86 1.54 -22.05
CA MET A 1 53.51 1.86 -22.54
C MET A 1 52.44 0.88 -22.03
N LYS A 2 52.68 -0.44 -22.08
CA LYS A 2 51.67 -1.43 -21.59
C LYS A 2 51.31 -1.26 -20.10
N LYS A 3 52.24 -0.93 -19.20
CA LYS A 3 52.00 -0.74 -17.76
C LYS A 3 51.13 0.47 -17.44
N ILE A 4 51.17 1.53 -18.26
CA ILE A 4 50.32 2.73 -18.09
C ILE A 4 48.89 2.41 -18.42
N ILE A 5 48.61 1.57 -19.43
CA ILE A 5 47.28 1.16 -19.83
C ILE A 5 46.62 0.35 -18.70
N TYR A 6 47.34 -0.54 -18.01
CA TYR A 6 46.80 -1.30 -16.86
C TYR A 6 46.48 -0.41 -15.64
N ILE A 7 47.31 0.61 -15.38
CA ILE A 7 47.09 1.56 -14.28
C ILE A 7 45.88 2.43 -14.55
N THR A 8 45.68 2.90 -15.79
CA THR A 8 44.51 3.68 -16.19
C THR A 8 43.25 2.85 -16.15
N GLY A 9 43.27 1.57 -16.55
CA GLY A 9 42.17 0.64 -16.48
C GLY A 9 41.74 0.31 -15.02
N LEU A 10 42.71 0.19 -14.11
CA LEU A 10 42.43 -0.11 -12.69
C LEU A 10 41.84 1.10 -11.94
N LEU A 11 42.18 2.32 -12.35
CA LEU A 11 41.69 3.55 -11.72
C LEU A 11 40.22 3.84 -12.07
N SER A 12 39.71 3.29 -13.19
CA SER A 12 38.32 3.45 -13.62
C SER A 12 37.31 2.64 -12.76
N LEU A 13 37.78 1.67 -11.96
CA LEU A 13 36.94 0.83 -11.12
C LEU A 13 36.62 1.44 -9.74
N VAL A 14 37.24 2.55 -9.37
CA VAL A 14 37.06 3.21 -8.08
C VAL A 14 36.00 4.33 -8.13
N ALA A 15 35.27 4.48 -9.24
CA ALA A 15 34.11 5.38 -9.33
C ALA A 15 32.92 4.82 -8.51
N CYS A 16 33.13 4.58 -7.22
CA CYS A 16 32.12 4.12 -6.29
C CYS A 16 31.23 5.27 -5.82
N LYS A 17 30.03 5.31 -6.36
CA LYS A 17 28.74 5.51 -5.71
C LYS A 17 28.77 6.34 -4.42
N LYS A 18 28.95 7.63 -4.56
CA LYS A 18 28.43 8.58 -3.59
C LYS A 18 26.94 8.68 -3.89
N ASN A 19 26.07 8.36 -2.90
CA ASN A 19 24.65 8.57 -3.07
C ASN A 19 24.41 10.03 -3.46
N ILE A 20 23.98 10.24 -4.69
CA ILE A 20 23.80 11.57 -5.29
C ILE A 20 22.46 12.18 -4.82
N VAL A 21 21.57 11.36 -4.23
CA VAL A 21 20.25 11.80 -3.79
C VAL A 21 20.37 12.39 -2.38
N PRO A 22 20.13 13.70 -2.22
CA PRO A 22 20.13 14.34 -0.91
C PRO A 22 18.96 13.86 -0.08
N LYS A 23 19.12 13.93 1.25
CA LYS A 23 18.01 13.70 2.17
C LYS A 23 16.96 14.80 1.99
N PRO A 24 15.66 14.46 1.83
CA PRO A 24 14.60 15.45 1.71
C PRO A 24 14.50 16.37 2.92
N ASP A 25 14.05 17.61 2.72
CA ASP A 25 13.79 18.54 3.81
C ASP A 25 12.67 18.02 4.74
N HIS A 26 11.61 17.50 4.15
CA HIS A 26 10.56 16.77 4.86
C HIS A 26 10.82 15.27 4.77
N PHE A 27 11.74 14.80 5.62
CA PHE A 27 12.17 13.41 5.62
C PHE A 27 11.25 12.53 6.44
N LEU A 28 10.73 11.48 5.82
CA LEU A 28 10.04 10.39 6.49
C LEU A 28 11.07 9.35 6.93
N ASP A 29 11.14 9.03 8.21
CA ASP A 29 12.01 7.98 8.71
C ASP A 29 11.55 6.58 8.23
N GLU A 30 12.34 5.53 8.52
CA GLU A 30 12.02 4.18 8.07
C GLU A 30 10.65 3.68 8.56
N HIS A 31 10.28 3.99 9.78
CA HIS A 31 9.02 3.57 10.36
C HIS A 31 7.83 4.32 9.73
N GLN A 32 8.01 5.61 9.49
CA GLN A 32 7.02 6.43 8.78
C GLN A 32 6.87 5.95 7.32
N MET A 33 8.00 5.66 6.66
CA MET A 33 8.01 5.15 5.29
C MET A 33 7.36 3.77 5.17
N GLU A 34 7.63 2.86 6.13
CA GLU A 34 6.97 1.56 6.23
C GLU A 34 5.45 1.71 6.40
N SER A 35 5.03 2.58 7.34
CA SER A 35 3.62 2.84 7.60
C SER A 35 2.92 3.45 6.39
N LEU A 36 3.57 4.37 5.69
CA LEU A 36 3.08 4.98 4.47
C LEU A 36 2.90 3.94 3.35
N LEU A 37 3.89 3.09 3.11
CA LEU A 37 3.80 2.03 2.09
C LEU A 37 2.71 1.01 2.44
N TYR A 38 2.56 0.66 3.71
CA TYR A 38 1.47 -0.20 4.18
C TYR A 38 0.10 0.42 3.89
N ASP A 39 -0.12 1.68 4.23
CA ASP A 39 -1.38 2.37 3.96
C ASP A 39 -1.65 2.50 2.44
N LEU A 40 -0.64 2.80 1.64
CA LEU A 40 -0.77 2.84 0.18
C LEU A 40 -1.22 1.48 -0.38
N ALA A 41 -0.63 0.37 0.10
CA ALA A 41 -1.01 -0.98 -0.32
C ALA A 41 -2.46 -1.31 0.06
N LEU A 42 -2.91 -0.93 1.26
CA LEU A 42 -4.30 -1.10 1.68
C LEU A 42 -5.27 -0.27 0.82
N LEU A 43 -4.96 1.01 0.59
CA LEU A 43 -5.79 1.90 -0.22
C LEU A 43 -5.89 1.42 -1.67
N GLU A 44 -4.81 0.92 -2.25
CA GLU A 44 -4.82 0.35 -3.59
C GLU A 44 -5.67 -0.93 -3.65
N SER A 45 -5.57 -1.80 -2.64
CA SER A 45 -6.42 -2.99 -2.51
C SER A 45 -7.90 -2.62 -2.39
N MET A 46 -8.24 -1.64 -1.53
CA MET A 46 -9.61 -1.17 -1.37
C MET A 46 -10.16 -0.57 -2.68
N LYS A 47 -9.35 0.20 -3.38
CA LYS A 47 -9.74 0.77 -4.68
C LYS A 47 -9.99 -0.31 -5.73
N ALA A 48 -9.22 -1.40 -5.71
CA ALA A 48 -9.40 -2.52 -6.64
C ALA A 48 -10.66 -3.35 -6.36
N THR A 49 -11.07 -3.49 -5.09
CA THR A 49 -12.17 -4.37 -4.67
C THR A 49 -13.46 -3.61 -4.37
N GLU A 50 -13.38 -2.41 -3.85
CA GLU A 50 -14.50 -1.63 -3.29
C GLU A 50 -14.58 -0.20 -3.87
N SER A 51 -14.24 -0.03 -5.15
CA SER A 51 -14.21 1.31 -5.79
C SER A 51 -15.54 2.04 -5.64
N HIS A 52 -16.67 1.35 -5.83
CA HIS A 52 -18.01 1.94 -5.70
C HIS A 52 -18.29 2.47 -4.28
N THR A 53 -17.84 1.75 -3.26
CA THR A 53 -17.99 2.16 -1.85
C THR A 53 -17.15 3.41 -1.58
N LEU A 54 -15.90 3.44 -2.05
CA LEU A 54 -15.02 4.61 -1.90
C LEU A 54 -15.58 5.84 -2.63
N ASP A 55 -16.11 5.66 -3.84
CA ASP A 55 -16.72 6.73 -4.62
C ASP A 55 -17.98 7.29 -3.93
N SER A 56 -18.83 6.41 -3.38
CA SER A 56 -20.05 6.82 -2.66
C SER A 56 -19.74 7.61 -1.39
N LEU A 57 -18.61 7.30 -0.72
CA LEU A 57 -18.11 8.00 0.45
C LEU A 57 -17.29 9.27 0.09
N GLN A 58 -17.08 9.55 -1.21
CA GLN A 58 -16.21 10.62 -1.70
C GLN A 58 -14.83 10.59 -1.05
N PHE A 59 -14.28 9.37 -0.84
CA PHE A 59 -13.00 9.19 -0.15
C PHE A 59 -11.84 9.52 -1.07
N ASP A 60 -11.08 10.57 -0.71
CA ASP A 60 -9.85 10.95 -1.39
C ASP A 60 -8.63 10.31 -0.72
N ALA A 61 -8.14 9.22 -1.33
CA ALA A 61 -6.98 8.47 -0.85
C ALA A 61 -5.70 9.33 -0.80
N LYS A 62 -5.51 10.26 -1.75
CA LYS A 62 -4.35 11.15 -1.77
C LYS A 62 -4.40 12.14 -0.62
N ALA A 63 -5.54 12.80 -0.46
CA ALA A 63 -5.74 13.75 0.63
C ALA A 63 -5.60 13.07 2.00
N PHE A 64 -6.03 11.80 2.12
CA PHE A 64 -5.82 11.01 3.33
C PHE A 64 -4.33 10.82 3.62
N ILE A 65 -3.54 10.36 2.65
CA ILE A 65 -2.08 10.14 2.82
C ILE A 65 -1.37 11.43 3.16
N TYR A 66 -1.62 12.51 2.41
CA TYR A 66 -0.94 13.78 2.64
C TYR A 66 -1.22 14.36 4.04
N ARG A 67 -2.45 14.24 4.51
CA ARG A 67 -2.84 14.68 5.85
C ARG A 67 -2.27 13.79 6.95
N LYS A 68 -2.27 12.45 6.76
CA LYS A 68 -1.79 11.49 7.77
C LYS A 68 -0.29 11.60 8.00
N TYR A 69 0.47 11.84 6.93
CA TYR A 69 1.94 11.92 6.98
C TYR A 69 2.46 13.36 6.93
N GLU A 70 1.55 14.33 7.00
CA GLU A 70 1.88 15.77 6.99
C GLU A 70 2.79 16.15 5.81
N CYS A 71 2.64 15.52 4.65
CA CYS A 71 3.47 15.70 3.48
C CYS A 71 2.63 16.09 2.26
N ASP A 72 3.28 16.70 1.28
CA ASP A 72 2.71 16.96 -0.04
C ASP A 72 3.22 15.96 -1.09
N SER A 73 2.77 16.11 -2.32
CA SER A 73 3.19 15.24 -3.43
C SER A 73 4.70 15.32 -3.70
N THR A 74 5.31 16.48 -3.47
CA THR A 74 6.73 16.71 -3.70
C THR A 74 7.56 16.01 -2.63
N ALA A 75 7.20 16.20 -1.36
CA ALA A 75 7.85 15.55 -0.22
C ALA A 75 7.73 14.01 -0.33
N LEU A 76 6.54 13.51 -0.69
CA LEU A 76 6.34 12.08 -0.91
C LEU A 76 7.26 11.54 -2.02
N ALA A 77 7.29 12.20 -3.18
CA ALA A 77 8.14 11.80 -4.30
C ALA A 77 9.63 11.83 -3.94
N GLN A 78 10.08 12.85 -3.22
CA GLN A 78 11.47 12.96 -2.77
C GLN A 78 11.86 11.84 -1.81
N ASN A 79 10.99 11.46 -0.87
CA ASN A 79 11.23 10.34 0.02
C ASN A 79 11.29 9.00 -0.72
N MET A 80 10.38 8.77 -1.69
CA MET A 80 10.43 7.58 -2.55
C MET A 80 11.76 7.48 -3.31
N VAL A 81 12.20 8.57 -3.93
CA VAL A 81 13.49 8.62 -4.66
C VAL A 81 14.66 8.41 -3.71
N TYR A 82 14.62 9.01 -2.51
CA TYR A 82 15.64 8.83 -1.49
C TYR A 82 15.80 7.35 -1.11
N TYR A 83 14.71 6.69 -0.70
CA TYR A 83 14.78 5.28 -0.31
C TYR A 83 15.11 4.35 -1.48
N ALA A 84 14.66 4.64 -2.71
CA ALA A 84 15.06 3.91 -3.90
C ALA A 84 16.57 3.98 -4.18
N SER A 85 17.26 5.03 -3.70
CA SER A 85 18.73 5.15 -3.81
C SER A 85 19.49 4.25 -2.83
N PHE A 86 18.80 3.64 -1.84
CA PHE A 86 19.35 2.70 -0.85
C PHE A 86 18.65 1.32 -0.96
N PRO A 87 18.95 0.52 -1.99
CA PRO A 87 18.17 -0.69 -2.29
C PRO A 87 18.03 -1.67 -1.13
N LYS A 88 19.08 -1.86 -0.33
CA LYS A 88 19.04 -2.77 0.83
C LYS A 88 18.07 -2.29 1.91
N GLN A 89 18.07 -1.00 2.19
CA GLN A 89 17.19 -0.39 3.20
C GLN A 89 15.75 -0.41 2.72
N TYR A 90 15.53 -0.07 1.45
CA TYR A 90 14.21 -0.11 0.84
C TYR A 90 13.61 -1.52 0.84
N ASP A 91 14.41 -2.53 0.48
CA ASP A 91 14.03 -3.94 0.51
C ASP A 91 13.59 -4.40 1.91
N GLN A 92 14.31 -4.00 2.95
CA GLN A 92 13.94 -4.29 4.34
C GLN A 92 12.60 -3.65 4.73
N ILE A 93 12.36 -2.41 4.32
CA ILE A 93 11.08 -1.72 4.56
C ILE A 93 9.94 -2.47 3.86
N VAL A 94 10.10 -2.79 2.58
CA VAL A 94 9.10 -3.52 1.79
C VAL A 94 8.81 -4.91 2.39
N HIS A 95 9.85 -5.61 2.84
CA HIS A 95 9.68 -6.92 3.49
C HIS A 95 8.84 -6.80 4.77
N ARG A 96 9.09 -5.80 5.62
CA ARG A 96 8.28 -5.58 6.84
C ARG A 96 6.82 -5.23 6.51
N VAL A 97 6.60 -4.44 5.44
CA VAL A 97 5.24 -4.16 4.93
C VAL A 97 4.52 -5.44 4.51
N ASP A 98 5.19 -6.30 3.75
CA ASP A 98 4.64 -7.58 3.29
C ASP A 98 4.29 -8.51 4.47
N GLU A 99 5.19 -8.63 5.45
CA GLU A 99 4.93 -9.40 6.68
C GLU A 99 3.72 -8.87 7.45
N ARG A 100 3.60 -7.54 7.57
CA ARG A 100 2.47 -6.90 8.25
C ARG A 100 1.15 -7.13 7.52
N LEU A 101 1.14 -7.03 6.19
CA LEU A 101 -0.04 -7.31 5.36
C LEU A 101 -0.46 -8.79 5.47
N LYS A 102 0.50 -9.71 5.47
CA LYS A 102 0.24 -11.14 5.68
C LYS A 102 -0.36 -11.42 7.05
N ALA A 103 0.21 -10.88 8.11
CA ALA A 103 -0.29 -11.03 9.47
C ALA A 103 -1.72 -10.50 9.61
N GLN A 104 -2.02 -9.34 9.02
CA GLN A 104 -3.36 -8.75 9.01
C GLN A 104 -4.36 -9.65 8.29
N ARG A 105 -4.02 -10.12 7.09
CA ARG A 105 -4.86 -11.04 6.32
C ARG A 105 -5.16 -12.32 7.09
N ASP A 106 -4.13 -12.92 7.71
CA ASP A 106 -4.27 -14.18 8.42
C ASP A 106 -5.13 -14.01 9.69
N SER A 107 -5.03 -12.86 10.37
CA SER A 107 -5.91 -12.49 11.48
C SER A 107 -7.37 -12.38 11.03
N LEU A 108 -7.64 -11.65 9.95
CA LEU A 108 -8.98 -11.49 9.40
C LEU A 108 -9.58 -12.83 8.95
N ASN A 109 -8.81 -13.68 8.29
CA ASN A 109 -9.25 -15.00 7.87
C ASN A 109 -9.64 -15.88 9.09
N LYS A 110 -8.88 -15.79 10.18
CA LYS A 110 -9.19 -16.51 11.41
C LYS A 110 -10.49 -15.98 12.05
N GLU A 111 -10.68 -14.68 12.08
CA GLU A 111 -11.91 -14.06 12.59
C GLU A 111 -13.12 -14.46 11.76
N MET A 112 -13.01 -14.43 10.44
CA MET A 112 -14.08 -14.85 9.52
C MET A 112 -14.46 -16.33 9.69
N GLN A 113 -13.48 -17.21 9.93
CA GLN A 113 -13.72 -18.63 10.17
C GLN A 113 -14.37 -18.90 11.54
N SER A 114 -14.12 -18.06 12.53
CA SER A 114 -14.67 -18.18 13.87
C SER A 114 -16.01 -17.45 14.05
N ALA A 115 -16.38 -16.58 13.11
CA ALA A 115 -17.67 -15.87 13.14
C ALA A 115 -18.84 -16.85 12.97
N PRO A 116 -19.92 -16.73 13.73
CA PRO A 116 -21.12 -17.53 13.53
C PRO A 116 -21.69 -17.26 12.12
N PRO A 117 -22.33 -18.28 11.48
CA PRO A 117 -22.94 -18.08 10.17
C PRO A 117 -23.91 -16.88 10.22
N ILE A 118 -23.74 -15.94 9.31
CA ILE A 118 -24.71 -14.86 9.15
C ILE A 118 -25.98 -15.50 8.60
N GLU A 119 -26.96 -15.78 9.47
CA GLU A 119 -28.30 -16.14 8.98
C GLU A 119 -28.82 -14.92 8.20
N PRO A 120 -29.08 -15.06 6.89
CA PRO A 120 -29.71 -13.99 6.15
C PRO A 120 -31.08 -13.73 6.76
N ASN A 121 -31.24 -12.58 7.40
CA ASN A 121 -32.56 -12.12 7.85
C ASN A 121 -33.38 -11.74 6.61
N ILE A 122 -33.80 -12.80 5.88
CA ILE A 122 -34.71 -12.63 4.75
C ILE A 122 -36.09 -12.43 5.37
N PRO A 123 -36.68 -11.24 5.25
CA PRO A 123 -38.04 -11.04 5.71
C PRO A 123 -38.92 -12.07 5.02
N LYS A 124 -39.59 -12.91 5.82
CA LYS A 124 -40.55 -13.92 5.29
C LYS A 124 -41.54 -13.16 4.42
N ARG A 125 -41.48 -13.43 3.11
CA ARG A 125 -42.45 -12.87 2.17
C ARG A 125 -43.87 -13.27 2.64
N PRO A 126 -44.79 -12.33 2.78
CA PRO A 126 -46.17 -12.68 3.13
C PRO A 126 -46.69 -13.76 2.18
N PRO A 127 -47.54 -14.72 2.65
CA PRO A 127 -48.16 -15.70 1.78
C PRO A 127 -48.89 -14.99 0.65
N LEU A 128 -48.67 -15.44 -0.58
CA LEU A 128 -49.43 -14.94 -1.73
C LEU A 128 -50.93 -15.22 -1.48
N PRO A 129 -51.85 -14.29 -1.77
CA PRO A 129 -53.28 -14.53 -1.68
C PRO A 129 -53.64 -15.69 -2.61
N PRO A 130 -54.68 -16.49 -2.24
CA PRO A 130 -55.12 -17.59 -3.07
C PRO A 130 -55.53 -17.10 -4.47
N LEU A 131 -55.20 -17.88 -5.49
CA LEU A 131 -55.45 -17.54 -6.90
C LEU A 131 -56.94 -17.40 -7.24
N ASP A 132 -57.84 -17.89 -6.37
CA ASP A 132 -59.29 -17.91 -6.57
C ASP A 132 -60.00 -16.55 -6.33
N SER A 133 -59.23 -15.50 -5.97
CA SER A 133 -59.76 -14.15 -5.76
C SER A 133 -59.64 -13.22 -6.97
N ILE A 134 -59.23 -13.75 -8.14
CA ILE A 134 -59.15 -12.99 -9.39
C ILE A 134 -60.27 -13.49 -10.33
N HIS A 135 -61.48 -13.13 -10.03
CA HIS A 135 -62.58 -13.17 -11.01
C HIS A 135 -63.00 -11.76 -11.40
N PRO A 136 -63.21 -11.52 -12.72
CA PRO A 136 -63.57 -10.22 -13.26
C PRO A 136 -64.93 -9.71 -12.79
#